data_362a721c79d8b18399f67ac4ad976ff0
#
_entry.id   362a721c79d8b18399f67ac4ad976ff0
#
_cell.length_a   1.000
_cell.length_b   1.000
_cell.length_c   1.000
_cell.angle_alpha   90.00
_cell.angle_beta   90.00
_cell.angle_gamma   90.00
#
_symmetry.space_group_name_H-M   'P 1'
#
loop_
_entity.id
_entity.type
_entity.pdbx_description
1 polymer ?
#
loop_
_entity_poly.entity_id
_entity_poly.type
_entity_poly.pdbx_seq_one_letter_code
_entity_poly.pdbx_strand_id
1 'polypeptide(L)'
;MRKFEVGNGMNILKRISKIFENAEEISFDDSSKFVLMSDCHRGDGSWSDNFLKNQNIYFAALSYYYKEDYTYIELGDGDELWENSKISEIINVHSDVFRLFSKFLKKNRLYFIYGNHDMVKKNEKYVKDNLYRCFREREKKYISLFEGVKVHEGLILKYKVTGDKILLIHGHQGDLINDGFWKLGRFLVRYLWKPLENIGVNDPTSTARNYDKKEEVEKRLTRWIMKEKHMLIAGHTHRPRFPKVGENLYFNDGSCVHPRCITAIEIINGNITLVKWQVKTRRDNTLFIGREVLAGPNKLIDYFNTNKI
;
A
#
# COMPACT_ATOMS: atom_id res chain seq x y z
N MET A 1 -32.89 -8.21 0.70
CA MET A 1 -31.67 -7.52 1.05
C MET A 1 -30.77 -8.30 2.03
N ARG A 2 -31.18 -8.63 3.27
CA ARG A 2 -30.30 -9.34 4.24
C ARG A 2 -29.67 -10.67 3.77
N LYS A 3 -30.36 -11.52 2.98
CA LYS A 3 -29.77 -12.79 2.49
C LYS A 3 -28.66 -12.59 1.44
N PHE A 4 -28.73 -11.52 0.64
CA PHE A 4 -27.71 -11.19 -0.35
C PHE A 4 -26.43 -10.65 0.32
N GLU A 5 -26.57 -9.88 1.39
CA GLU A 5 -25.45 -9.36 2.19
C GLU A 5 -24.70 -10.47 2.96
N VAL A 6 -25.44 -11.45 3.50
CA VAL A 6 -24.84 -12.59 4.23
C VAL A 6 -24.04 -13.50 3.28
N GLY A 7 -24.56 -13.78 2.08
CA GLY A 7 -23.87 -14.60 1.07
C GLY A 7 -22.59 -13.92 0.55
N ASN A 8 -22.64 -12.61 0.29
CA ASN A 8 -21.49 -11.84 -0.17
C ASN A 8 -20.42 -11.68 0.91
N GLY A 9 -20.83 -11.44 2.17
CA GLY A 9 -19.88 -11.35 3.29
C GLY A 9 -19.11 -12.65 3.52
N MET A 10 -19.76 -13.80 3.40
CA MET A 10 -19.13 -15.12 3.55
C MET A 10 -18.13 -15.42 2.42
N ASN A 11 -18.38 -14.90 1.22
CA ASN A 11 -17.48 -15.05 0.08
C ASN A 11 -16.19 -14.23 0.25
N ILE A 12 -16.30 -13.01 0.81
CA ILE A 12 -15.15 -12.15 1.11
C ILE A 12 -14.24 -12.78 2.17
N LEU A 13 -14.80 -13.29 3.28
CA LEU A 13 -14.02 -13.93 4.32
C LEU A 13 -13.23 -15.13 3.76
N LYS A 14 -13.85 -15.98 2.96
CA LYS A 14 -13.18 -17.09 2.25
C LYS A 14 -12.09 -16.59 1.32
N ARG A 15 -12.31 -15.47 0.64
CA ARG A 15 -11.33 -14.86 -0.27
C ARG A 15 -10.07 -14.43 0.49
N ILE A 16 -10.24 -13.76 1.64
CA ILE A 16 -9.10 -13.32 2.47
C ILE A 16 -8.40 -14.54 3.09
N SER A 17 -9.14 -15.54 3.60
CA SER A 17 -8.53 -16.78 4.13
C SER A 17 -7.72 -17.51 3.06
N LYS A 18 -8.20 -17.56 1.81
CA LYS A 18 -7.45 -18.14 0.69
C LYS A 18 -6.14 -17.39 0.40
N ILE A 19 -6.14 -16.05 0.53
CA ILE A 19 -4.92 -15.26 0.40
C ILE A 19 -3.97 -15.61 1.54
N PHE A 20 -4.46 -15.64 2.78
CA PHE A 20 -3.67 -15.99 3.95
C PHE A 20 -3.00 -17.39 3.84
N GLU A 21 -3.73 -18.38 3.33
CA GLU A 21 -3.22 -19.75 3.14
C GLU A 21 -2.12 -19.84 2.08
N ASN A 22 -2.14 -18.96 1.06
CA ASN A 22 -1.22 -19.01 -0.08
C ASN A 22 -0.15 -17.91 -0.08
N ALA A 23 -0.19 -16.99 0.89
CA ALA A 23 0.75 -15.88 0.96
C ALA A 23 2.16 -16.36 1.32
N GLU A 24 3.16 -15.72 0.71
CA GLU A 24 4.56 -15.93 1.07
C GLU A 24 4.81 -15.44 2.51
N GLU A 25 5.47 -16.27 3.33
CA GLU A 25 5.81 -15.94 4.71
C GLU A 25 7.22 -15.33 4.80
N ILE A 26 7.32 -14.15 5.39
CA ILE A 26 8.56 -13.47 5.72
C ILE A 26 8.75 -13.56 7.23
N SER A 27 9.70 -14.37 7.67
CA SER A 27 10.02 -14.48 9.09
C SER A 27 10.85 -13.29 9.56
N PHE A 28 10.46 -12.69 10.71
CA PHE A 28 11.14 -11.53 11.29
C PHE A 28 11.27 -11.62 12.80
N ASP A 29 12.14 -10.80 13.37
CA ASP A 29 12.40 -10.65 14.81
C ASP A 29 12.66 -9.18 15.16
N ASP A 30 13.08 -8.91 16.41
CA ASP A 30 13.30 -7.56 16.90
C ASP A 30 14.43 -6.81 16.18
N SER A 31 15.34 -7.51 15.51
CA SER A 31 16.38 -6.87 14.69
C SER A 31 15.87 -6.38 13.33
N SER A 32 14.69 -6.84 12.93
CA SER A 32 14.09 -6.52 11.63
C SER A 32 13.47 -5.12 11.61
N LYS A 33 13.57 -4.44 10.47
CA LYS A 33 12.99 -3.11 10.26
C LYS A 33 12.14 -3.13 8.99
N PHE A 34 10.84 -2.86 9.13
CA PHE A 34 9.92 -2.73 8.01
C PHE A 34 9.27 -1.36 7.99
N VAL A 35 9.05 -0.85 6.78
CA VAL A 35 8.14 0.26 6.51
C VAL A 35 7.12 -0.15 5.48
N LEU A 36 5.86 0.09 5.78
CA LEU A 36 4.71 -0.23 4.96
C LEU A 36 4.06 1.06 4.49
N MET A 37 3.87 1.20 3.18
CA MET A 37 3.19 2.32 2.55
C MET A 37 2.29 1.81 1.42
N SER A 38 1.17 2.49 1.19
CA SER A 38 0.23 2.19 0.11
C SER A 38 -0.29 3.45 -0.58
N ASP A 39 -1.15 3.23 -1.56
CA ASP A 39 -1.99 4.28 -2.15
C ASP A 39 -1.16 5.51 -2.59
N CYS A 40 -0.06 5.24 -3.29
CA CYS A 40 0.77 6.27 -3.90
C CYS A 40 0.08 6.84 -5.14
N HIS A 41 -0.60 5.99 -5.94
CA HIS A 41 -1.24 6.39 -7.20
C HIS A 41 -0.31 7.21 -8.09
N ARG A 42 0.94 6.75 -8.26
CA ARG A 42 1.92 7.41 -9.14
C ARG A 42 1.37 7.45 -10.56
N GLY A 43 1.20 8.63 -11.11
CA GLY A 43 0.64 8.88 -12.44
C GLY A 43 1.68 9.32 -13.46
N ASP A 44 1.20 9.94 -14.54
CA ASP A 44 1.97 10.36 -15.71
C ASP A 44 2.50 11.81 -15.63
N GLY A 45 2.39 12.46 -14.47
CA GLY A 45 2.79 13.84 -14.27
C GLY A 45 1.76 14.88 -14.75
N SER A 46 0.58 14.45 -15.19
CA SER A 46 -0.53 15.34 -15.55
C SER A 46 -1.25 15.89 -14.30
N TRP A 47 -2.25 16.74 -14.53
CA TRP A 47 -3.08 17.28 -13.43
C TRP A 47 -3.84 16.20 -12.63
N SER A 48 -4.12 15.05 -13.24
CA SER A 48 -4.74 13.92 -12.56
C SER A 48 -3.76 13.10 -11.69
N ASP A 49 -2.44 13.34 -11.81
CA ASP A 49 -1.46 12.67 -10.98
C ASP A 49 -1.50 13.19 -9.53
N ASN A 50 -2.25 12.48 -8.69
CA ASN A 50 -2.44 12.84 -7.29
C ASN A 50 -1.15 12.75 -6.45
N PHE A 51 -0.18 11.95 -6.88
CA PHE A 51 1.08 11.74 -6.18
C PHE A 51 2.06 12.92 -6.31
N LEU A 52 2.00 13.68 -7.39
CA LEU A 52 2.94 14.79 -7.65
C LEU A 52 3.11 15.74 -6.48
N LYS A 53 2.02 16.04 -5.76
CA LYS A 53 2.04 16.95 -4.61
C LYS A 53 2.90 16.47 -3.46
N ASN A 54 3.08 15.15 -3.35
CA ASN A 54 3.81 14.50 -2.25
C ASN A 54 5.09 13.79 -2.71
N GLN A 55 5.43 13.82 -4.02
CA GLN A 55 6.59 13.08 -4.54
C GLN A 55 7.89 13.37 -3.80
N ASN A 56 8.15 14.65 -3.45
CA ASN A 56 9.36 15.05 -2.74
C ASN A 56 9.35 14.57 -1.28
N ILE A 57 8.19 14.61 -0.61
CA ILE A 57 8.01 14.09 0.75
C ILE A 57 8.26 12.59 0.75
N TYR A 58 7.65 11.89 -0.20
CA TYR A 58 7.80 10.44 -0.35
C TYR A 58 9.25 10.04 -0.67
N PHE A 59 9.90 10.73 -1.62
CA PHE A 59 11.30 10.43 -1.97
C PHE A 59 12.25 10.65 -0.79
N ALA A 60 12.03 11.71 0.00
CA ALA A 60 12.82 11.96 1.21
C ALA A 60 12.61 10.87 2.27
N ALA A 61 11.34 10.49 2.53
CA ALA A 61 11.01 9.40 3.44
C ALA A 61 11.62 8.07 2.99
N LEU A 62 11.45 7.72 1.70
CA LEU A 62 11.99 6.49 1.13
C LEU A 62 13.53 6.46 1.20
N SER A 63 14.19 7.62 0.97
CA SER A 63 15.65 7.76 1.09
C SER A 63 16.12 7.56 2.52
N TYR A 64 15.38 8.07 3.50
CA TYR A 64 15.64 7.81 4.91
C TYR A 64 15.56 6.33 5.22
N TYR A 65 14.45 5.65 4.86
CA TYR A 65 14.28 4.23 5.13
C TYR A 65 15.33 3.35 4.43
N TYR A 66 15.78 3.75 3.24
CA TYR A 66 16.89 3.05 2.57
C TYR A 66 18.19 3.13 3.37
N LYS A 67 18.54 4.34 3.88
CA LYS A 67 19.76 4.59 4.66
C LYS A 67 19.74 3.91 6.03
N GLU A 68 18.57 3.85 6.65
CA GLU A 68 18.35 3.23 7.96
C GLU A 68 18.12 1.71 7.89
N ASP A 69 18.36 1.10 6.73
CA ASP A 69 18.26 -0.33 6.47
C ASP A 69 16.87 -0.97 6.70
N TYR A 70 15.81 -0.21 6.46
CA TYR A 70 14.46 -0.77 6.43
C TYR A 70 14.22 -1.63 5.20
N THR A 71 13.38 -2.64 5.34
CA THR A 71 12.71 -3.33 4.24
C THR A 71 11.44 -2.56 3.89
N TYR A 72 11.29 -2.17 2.64
CA TYR A 72 10.13 -1.47 2.14
C TYR A 72 9.11 -2.47 1.59
N ILE A 73 7.85 -2.33 2.03
CA ILE A 73 6.72 -3.12 1.54
C ILE A 73 5.65 -2.15 1.03
N GLU A 74 5.36 -2.19 -0.27
CA GLU A 74 4.26 -1.44 -0.87
C GLU A 74 2.99 -2.27 -0.79
N LEU A 75 1.97 -1.77 -0.06
CA LEU A 75 0.71 -2.48 0.16
C LEU A 75 -0.35 -2.22 -0.93
N GLY A 76 0.08 -2.00 -2.16
CA GLY A 76 -0.81 -1.85 -3.31
C GLY A 76 -1.15 -0.40 -3.67
N ASP A 77 -1.79 -0.24 -4.83
CA ASP A 77 -2.10 1.05 -5.45
C ASP A 77 -0.88 1.98 -5.51
N GLY A 78 0.27 1.37 -5.79
CA GLY A 78 1.52 2.10 -5.99
C GLY A 78 1.49 2.91 -7.27
N ASP A 79 0.97 2.34 -8.36
CA ASP A 79 0.92 2.96 -9.68
C ASP A 79 -0.52 3.06 -10.22
N GLU A 80 -0.87 4.25 -10.75
CA GLU A 80 -2.19 4.55 -11.28
C GLU A 80 -2.37 3.98 -12.70
N LEU A 81 -2.59 2.66 -12.79
CA LEU A 81 -2.74 1.94 -14.05
C LEU A 81 -4.20 1.81 -14.52
N TRP A 82 -5.15 2.37 -13.79
CA TRP A 82 -6.50 2.56 -14.30
C TRP A 82 -6.56 3.75 -15.24
N GLU A 83 -5.97 4.88 -14.86
CA GLU A 83 -5.91 6.07 -15.70
C GLU A 83 -4.85 5.97 -16.80
N ASN A 84 -3.70 5.39 -16.48
CA ASN A 84 -2.54 5.35 -17.36
C ASN A 84 -2.38 3.96 -18.01
N SER A 85 -2.23 3.92 -19.31
CA SER A 85 -2.11 2.66 -20.04
C SER A 85 -0.70 2.08 -20.02
N LYS A 86 0.31 2.93 -19.85
CA LYS A 86 1.72 2.56 -19.95
C LYS A 86 2.46 2.89 -18.66
N ILE A 87 2.91 1.86 -17.97
CA ILE A 87 3.72 2.04 -16.75
C ILE A 87 5.08 2.72 -17.05
N SER A 88 5.57 2.63 -18.29
CA SER A 88 6.80 3.32 -18.69
C SER A 88 6.71 4.84 -18.58
N GLU A 89 5.54 5.43 -18.79
CA GLU A 89 5.30 6.87 -18.61
C GLU A 89 5.42 7.23 -17.13
N ILE A 90 4.81 6.43 -16.23
CA ILE A 90 4.92 6.58 -14.78
C ILE A 90 6.38 6.45 -14.32
N ILE A 91 7.11 5.42 -14.81
CA ILE A 91 8.51 5.19 -14.48
C ILE A 91 9.39 6.38 -14.89
N ASN A 92 9.13 6.97 -16.04
CA ASN A 92 9.89 8.12 -16.54
C ASN A 92 9.67 9.36 -15.66
N VAL A 93 8.44 9.66 -15.30
CA VAL A 93 8.09 10.80 -14.45
C VAL A 93 8.67 10.63 -13.04
N HIS A 94 8.50 9.45 -12.44
CA HIS A 94 8.93 9.16 -11.08
C HIS A 94 10.25 8.37 -11.02
N SER A 95 11.14 8.60 -11.98
CA SER A 95 12.37 7.80 -12.18
C SER A 95 13.29 7.74 -10.97
N ASP A 96 13.29 8.75 -10.09
CA ASP A 96 14.09 8.76 -8.88
C ASP A 96 13.59 7.74 -7.86
N VAL A 97 12.27 7.63 -7.71
CA VAL A 97 11.61 6.64 -6.86
C VAL A 97 11.93 5.22 -7.35
N PHE A 98 11.72 4.97 -8.65
CA PHE A 98 11.98 3.66 -9.23
C PHE A 98 13.46 3.24 -9.16
N ARG A 99 14.38 4.19 -9.31
CA ARG A 99 15.81 3.93 -9.08
C ARG A 99 16.11 3.56 -7.63
N LEU A 100 15.43 4.20 -6.69
CA LEU A 100 15.60 3.89 -5.27
C LEU A 100 15.00 2.52 -4.94
N PHE A 101 13.85 2.15 -5.50
CA PHE A 101 13.30 0.79 -5.41
C PHE A 101 14.27 -0.26 -5.95
N SER A 102 14.93 0.00 -7.09
CA SER A 102 15.98 -0.89 -7.60
C SER A 102 17.11 -1.12 -6.59
N LYS A 103 17.47 -0.09 -5.81
CA LYS A 103 18.50 -0.23 -4.78
C LYS A 103 18.01 -1.07 -3.59
N PHE A 104 16.75 -0.92 -3.18
CA PHE A 104 16.12 -1.78 -2.18
C PHE A 104 16.09 -3.24 -2.65
N LEU A 105 15.67 -3.48 -3.91
CA LEU A 105 15.60 -4.83 -4.49
C LEU A 105 16.97 -5.51 -4.51
N LYS A 106 18.01 -4.81 -4.93
CA LYS A 106 19.39 -5.34 -4.94
C LYS A 106 19.89 -5.75 -3.56
N LYS A 107 19.30 -5.24 -2.49
CA LYS A 107 19.59 -5.62 -1.12
C LYS A 107 18.57 -6.60 -0.54
N ASN A 108 17.68 -7.17 -1.36
CA ASN A 108 16.57 -8.05 -0.96
C ASN A 108 15.65 -7.41 0.10
N ARG A 109 15.41 -6.09 -0.02
CA ARG A 109 14.62 -5.30 0.92
C ARG A 109 13.43 -4.60 0.26
N LEU A 110 12.84 -5.22 -0.79
CA LEU A 110 11.70 -4.68 -1.53
C LEU A 110 10.66 -5.77 -1.75
N TYR A 111 9.43 -5.46 -1.36
CA TYR A 111 8.26 -6.29 -1.65
C TYR A 111 7.13 -5.43 -2.20
N PHE A 112 6.42 -5.95 -3.19
CA PHE A 112 5.24 -5.33 -3.77
C PHE A 112 4.01 -6.21 -3.60
N ILE A 113 2.93 -5.60 -3.10
CA ILE A 113 1.57 -6.14 -3.16
C ILE A 113 0.82 -5.30 -4.20
N TYR A 114 -0.01 -5.92 -5.04
CA TYR A 114 -0.85 -5.17 -5.96
C TYR A 114 -2.16 -4.73 -5.29
N GLY A 115 -2.64 -3.54 -5.68
CA GLY A 115 -3.97 -3.08 -5.34
C GLY A 115 -4.94 -3.21 -6.51
N ASN A 116 -6.10 -2.55 -6.42
CA ASN A 116 -7.07 -2.57 -7.51
C ASN A 116 -6.63 -1.68 -8.69
N HIS A 117 -5.99 -0.53 -8.45
CA HIS A 117 -5.52 0.36 -9.50
C HIS A 117 -4.34 -0.21 -10.30
N ASP A 118 -3.55 -1.06 -9.68
CA ASP A 118 -2.42 -1.71 -10.34
C ASP A 118 -2.54 -3.25 -10.43
N MET A 119 -3.77 -3.77 -10.41
CA MET A 119 -4.09 -5.20 -10.47
C MET A 119 -3.55 -5.93 -11.72
N VAL A 120 -3.20 -5.22 -12.77
CA VAL A 120 -2.53 -5.81 -13.94
C VAL A 120 -1.20 -6.46 -13.57
N LYS A 121 -0.56 -6.01 -12.48
CA LYS A 121 0.69 -6.58 -11.94
C LYS A 121 0.51 -7.99 -11.38
N LYS A 122 -0.72 -8.47 -11.17
CA LYS A 122 -1.02 -9.88 -10.89
C LYS A 122 -0.51 -10.82 -11.99
N ASN A 123 -0.40 -10.33 -13.21
CA ASN A 123 0.09 -11.11 -14.35
C ASN A 123 1.63 -11.06 -14.38
N GLU A 124 2.27 -12.18 -14.08
CA GLU A 124 3.74 -12.30 -14.09
C GLU A 124 4.37 -11.91 -15.42
N LYS A 125 3.70 -12.24 -16.55
CA LYS A 125 4.16 -11.82 -17.87
C LYS A 125 4.17 -10.30 -18.00
N TYR A 126 3.11 -9.62 -17.52
CA TYR A 126 3.07 -8.16 -17.51
C TYR A 126 4.22 -7.57 -16.68
N VAL A 127 4.48 -8.12 -15.50
CA VAL A 127 5.58 -7.69 -14.62
C VAL A 127 6.93 -7.85 -15.32
N LYS A 128 7.18 -9.02 -15.93
CA LYS A 128 8.41 -9.29 -16.67
C LYS A 128 8.60 -8.34 -17.85
N ASP A 129 7.56 -8.14 -18.64
CA ASP A 129 7.63 -7.35 -19.87
C ASP A 129 7.77 -5.84 -19.60
N ASN A 130 7.26 -5.34 -18.44
CA ASN A 130 7.13 -3.92 -18.17
C ASN A 130 7.94 -3.39 -16.97
N LEU A 131 8.34 -4.25 -16.03
CA LEU A 131 9.04 -3.84 -14.81
C LEU A 131 10.47 -4.36 -14.71
N TYR A 132 10.85 -5.43 -15.43
CA TYR A 132 12.22 -5.94 -15.36
C TYR A 132 13.21 -5.00 -16.01
N ARG A 133 12.81 -4.29 -17.07
CA ARG A 133 13.66 -3.36 -17.80
C ARG A 133 12.87 -2.09 -18.13
N CYS A 134 13.52 -0.95 -18.07
CA CYS A 134 12.96 0.29 -18.60
C CYS A 134 13.86 0.88 -19.68
N PHE A 135 13.24 1.49 -20.68
CA PHE A 135 13.98 2.20 -21.71
C PHE A 135 14.36 3.58 -21.18
N ARG A 136 15.65 3.89 -21.19
CA ARG A 136 16.15 5.19 -20.79
C ARG A 136 16.40 6.04 -22.01
N GLU A 137 15.52 7.00 -22.26
CA GLU A 137 15.55 7.89 -23.43
C GLU A 137 16.90 8.62 -23.59
N ARG A 138 17.47 9.09 -22.48
CA ARG A 138 18.72 9.84 -22.46
C ARG A 138 19.92 9.00 -22.94
N GLU A 139 19.91 7.72 -22.65
CA GLU A 139 21.00 6.79 -22.98
C GLU A 139 20.65 5.90 -24.17
N LYS A 140 19.43 6.03 -24.69
CA LYS A 140 18.86 5.22 -25.78
C LYS A 140 19.08 3.71 -25.60
N LYS A 141 18.95 3.22 -24.35
CA LYS A 141 19.16 1.81 -24.02
C LYS A 141 18.16 1.33 -22.95
N TYR A 142 17.95 0.02 -22.95
CA TYR A 142 17.26 -0.63 -21.85
C TYR A 142 18.18 -0.83 -20.66
N ILE A 143 17.71 -0.50 -19.46
CA ILE A 143 18.40 -0.79 -18.20
C ILE A 143 17.57 -1.76 -17.39
N SER A 144 18.23 -2.66 -16.63
CA SER A 144 17.58 -3.49 -15.63
C SER A 144 17.01 -2.61 -14.54
N LEU A 145 15.71 -2.81 -14.23
CA LEU A 145 15.00 -2.07 -13.19
C LEU A 145 14.68 -3.00 -12.01
N PHE A 146 13.77 -3.96 -12.21
CA PHE A 146 13.31 -4.88 -11.16
C PHE A 146 13.38 -6.34 -11.63
N GLU A 147 14.48 -6.74 -12.22
CA GLU A 147 14.66 -8.10 -12.70
C GLU A 147 14.46 -9.12 -11.56
N GLY A 148 13.58 -10.09 -11.77
CA GLY A 148 13.25 -11.12 -10.79
C GLY A 148 12.25 -10.69 -9.70
N VAL A 149 11.75 -9.44 -9.71
CA VAL A 149 10.75 -9.01 -8.74
C VAL A 149 9.47 -9.83 -8.86
N LYS A 150 8.92 -10.23 -7.72
CA LYS A 150 7.58 -10.80 -7.60
C LYS A 150 6.63 -9.73 -7.08
N VAL A 151 5.38 -9.75 -7.58
CA VAL A 151 4.29 -8.92 -7.06
C VAL A 151 3.25 -9.85 -6.47
N HIS A 152 2.91 -9.63 -5.20
CA HIS A 152 2.09 -10.51 -4.39
C HIS A 152 0.64 -10.01 -4.32
N GLU A 153 -0.28 -10.90 -3.99
CA GLU A 153 -1.66 -10.51 -3.61
C GLU A 153 -1.75 -10.17 -2.13
N GLY A 154 -0.93 -10.82 -1.33
CA GLY A 154 -0.73 -10.61 0.08
C GLY A 154 0.57 -11.24 0.54
N LEU A 155 1.05 -10.83 1.70
CA LEU A 155 2.25 -11.36 2.36
C LEU A 155 1.93 -11.64 3.82
N ILE A 156 2.69 -12.51 4.46
CA ILE A 156 2.62 -12.76 5.89
C ILE A 156 3.95 -12.38 6.53
N LEU A 157 3.91 -11.49 7.51
CA LEU A 157 5.02 -11.30 8.44
C LEU A 157 4.83 -12.24 9.61
N LYS A 158 5.76 -13.19 9.79
CA LYS A 158 5.74 -14.16 10.90
C LYS A 158 6.76 -13.76 11.95
N TYR A 159 6.28 -13.38 13.13
CA TYR A 159 7.14 -12.98 14.23
C TYR A 159 7.75 -14.19 14.92
N LYS A 160 9.07 -14.36 14.81
CA LYS A 160 9.79 -15.56 15.29
C LYS A 160 9.66 -15.76 16.79
N VAL A 161 9.54 -14.67 17.57
CA VAL A 161 9.51 -14.73 19.04
C VAL A 161 8.27 -15.45 19.54
N THR A 162 7.10 -15.23 18.92
CA THR A 162 5.82 -15.78 19.37
C THR A 162 5.19 -16.75 18.36
N GLY A 163 5.64 -16.74 17.11
CA GLY A 163 5.04 -17.48 15.99
C GLY A 163 3.78 -16.82 15.42
N ASP A 164 3.35 -15.67 15.98
CA ASP A 164 2.17 -14.96 15.52
C ASP A 164 2.39 -14.37 14.11
N LYS A 165 1.29 -14.25 13.36
CA LYS A 165 1.29 -13.84 11.97
C LYS A 165 0.55 -12.52 11.78
N ILE A 166 1.10 -11.67 10.91
CA ILE A 166 0.49 -10.42 10.44
C ILE A 166 0.21 -10.58 8.96
N LEU A 167 -1.07 -10.55 8.57
CA LEU A 167 -1.46 -10.53 7.16
C LEU A 167 -1.32 -9.12 6.60
N LEU A 168 -0.61 -9.00 5.49
CA LEU A 168 -0.47 -7.78 4.70
C LEU A 168 -1.23 -7.93 3.40
N ILE A 169 -2.20 -7.06 3.14
CA ILE A 169 -2.96 -7.00 1.88
C ILE A 169 -3.24 -5.54 1.53
N HIS A 170 -3.61 -5.27 0.28
CA HIS A 170 -4.04 -3.90 -0.05
C HIS A 170 -5.34 -3.51 0.66
N GLY A 171 -6.33 -4.39 0.69
CA GLY A 171 -7.64 -4.13 1.33
C GLY A 171 -8.81 -4.08 0.35
N HIS A 172 -8.57 -3.95 -0.98
CA HIS A 172 -9.62 -4.00 -2.00
C HIS A 172 -10.38 -5.33 -2.02
N GLN A 173 -9.80 -6.38 -1.46
CA GLN A 173 -10.42 -7.68 -1.27
C GLN A 173 -11.68 -7.62 -0.37
N GLY A 174 -11.79 -6.57 0.46
CA GLY A 174 -13.00 -6.23 1.20
C GLY A 174 -14.05 -5.48 0.38
N ASP A 175 -13.71 -5.04 -0.83
CA ASP A 175 -14.57 -4.29 -1.74
C ASP A 175 -14.97 -5.14 -2.96
N LEU A 176 -16.22 -5.63 -2.98
CA LEU A 176 -16.72 -6.52 -4.04
C LEU A 176 -16.64 -5.92 -5.44
N ILE A 177 -16.80 -4.61 -5.58
CA ILE A 177 -16.79 -3.92 -6.87
C ILE A 177 -15.36 -3.82 -7.38
N ASN A 178 -14.43 -3.42 -6.53
CA ASN A 178 -13.04 -3.22 -6.89
C ASN A 178 -12.27 -4.54 -7.07
N ASP A 179 -12.65 -5.62 -6.38
CA ASP A 179 -12.06 -6.96 -6.59
C ASP A 179 -12.68 -7.67 -7.81
N GLY A 180 -14.02 -7.69 -7.93
CA GLY A 180 -14.73 -8.47 -8.95
C GLY A 180 -14.83 -7.80 -10.33
N PHE A 181 -15.09 -6.49 -10.36
CA PHE A 181 -15.39 -5.73 -11.58
C PHE A 181 -14.30 -4.72 -11.98
N TRP A 182 -13.07 -4.93 -11.53
CA TRP A 182 -11.95 -4.02 -11.75
C TRP A 182 -11.71 -3.64 -13.23
N LYS A 183 -11.98 -4.53 -14.20
CA LYS A 183 -11.83 -4.24 -15.62
C LYS A 183 -12.81 -3.18 -16.11
N LEU A 184 -14.07 -3.25 -15.62
CA LEU A 184 -15.09 -2.26 -15.94
C LEU A 184 -14.77 -0.93 -15.22
N GLY A 185 -14.39 -0.99 -13.95
CA GLY A 185 -13.94 0.18 -13.19
C GLY A 185 -12.80 0.90 -13.89
N ARG A 186 -11.76 0.17 -14.29
CA ARG A 186 -10.64 0.71 -15.07
C ARG A 186 -11.07 1.37 -16.38
N PHE A 187 -12.00 0.76 -17.11
CA PHE A 187 -12.51 1.34 -18.36
C PHE A 187 -13.21 2.68 -18.09
N LEU A 188 -14.08 2.74 -17.10
CA LEU A 188 -14.81 3.96 -16.74
C LEU A 188 -13.84 5.05 -16.23
N VAL A 189 -12.89 4.73 -15.38
CA VAL A 189 -11.90 5.68 -14.88
C VAL A 189 -11.08 6.25 -16.03
N ARG A 190 -10.57 5.42 -16.93
CA ARG A 190 -9.69 5.84 -18.03
C ARG A 190 -10.40 6.71 -19.06
N TYR A 191 -11.60 6.34 -19.47
CA TYR A 191 -12.27 6.96 -20.61
C TYR A 191 -13.35 7.97 -20.22
N LEU A 192 -13.83 7.94 -18.98
CA LEU A 192 -14.86 8.87 -18.50
C LEU A 192 -14.30 9.79 -17.41
N TRP A 193 -13.72 9.24 -16.33
CA TRP A 193 -13.34 10.05 -15.17
C TRP A 193 -12.04 10.83 -15.38
N LYS A 194 -10.97 10.24 -15.93
CA LYS A 194 -9.71 10.97 -16.18
C LYS A 194 -9.88 12.24 -17.02
N PRO A 195 -10.63 12.24 -18.16
CA PRO A 195 -10.94 13.47 -18.88
C PRO A 195 -11.72 14.49 -18.06
N LEU A 196 -12.66 14.04 -17.22
CA LEU A 196 -13.47 14.92 -16.37
C LEU A 196 -12.63 15.50 -15.20
N GLU A 197 -11.75 14.74 -14.60
CA GLU A 197 -10.82 15.21 -13.55
C GLU A 197 -9.87 16.28 -14.08
N ASN A 198 -9.40 16.15 -15.33
CA ASN A 198 -8.56 17.17 -15.95
C ASN A 198 -9.27 18.53 -16.12
N ILE A 199 -10.60 18.57 -16.10
CA ILE A 199 -11.40 19.82 -16.10
C ILE A 199 -12.02 20.13 -14.73
N GLY A 200 -11.56 19.45 -13.66
CA GLY A 200 -11.94 19.72 -12.29
C GLY A 200 -13.17 18.99 -11.75
N VAL A 201 -13.72 18.01 -12.50
CA VAL A 201 -14.84 17.17 -12.03
C VAL A 201 -14.27 15.93 -11.34
N ASN A 202 -14.55 15.74 -10.07
CA ASN A 202 -14.06 14.61 -9.29
C ASN A 202 -14.90 13.35 -9.44
N ASP A 203 -14.27 12.17 -9.44
CA ASP A 203 -14.94 10.87 -9.39
C ASP A 203 -15.66 10.65 -8.05
N PRO A 204 -17.01 10.56 -8.01
CA PRO A 204 -17.76 10.31 -6.79
C PRO A 204 -17.79 8.82 -6.38
N THR A 205 -17.32 7.92 -7.24
CA THR A 205 -17.41 6.46 -7.01
C THR A 205 -16.22 5.89 -6.27
N SER A 206 -15.13 6.66 -6.12
CA SER A 206 -13.91 6.25 -5.43
C SER A 206 -14.19 5.85 -3.97
N THR A 207 -13.72 4.66 -3.57
CA THR A 207 -13.80 4.19 -2.17
C THR A 207 -13.08 5.16 -1.23
N ALA A 208 -11.93 5.70 -1.66
CA ALA A 208 -11.16 6.65 -0.88
C ALA A 208 -11.90 7.96 -0.56
N ARG A 209 -12.93 8.31 -1.32
CA ARG A 209 -13.75 9.53 -1.12
C ARG A 209 -15.10 9.24 -0.45
N ASN A 210 -15.59 7.99 -0.45
CA ASN A 210 -16.88 7.62 0.11
C ASN A 210 -16.74 7.02 1.51
N TYR A 211 -17.23 7.75 2.53
CA TYR A 211 -17.11 7.35 3.93
C TYR A 211 -17.78 6.00 4.24
N ASP A 212 -19.01 5.79 3.74
CA ASP A 212 -19.78 4.56 4.01
C ASP A 212 -19.10 3.33 3.41
N LYS A 213 -18.55 3.46 2.21
CA LYS A 213 -17.78 2.37 1.58
C LYS A 213 -16.52 2.03 2.37
N LYS A 214 -15.79 3.04 2.86
CA LYS A 214 -14.60 2.80 3.72
C LYS A 214 -14.99 1.99 4.95
N GLU A 215 -16.04 2.42 5.64
CA GLU A 215 -16.49 1.75 6.86
C GLU A 215 -16.95 0.32 6.59
N GLU A 216 -17.59 0.07 5.46
CA GLU A 216 -18.02 -1.27 5.06
C GLU A 216 -16.82 -2.19 4.79
N VAL A 217 -15.80 -1.72 4.07
CA VAL A 217 -14.56 -2.47 3.85
C VAL A 217 -13.89 -2.78 5.18
N GLU A 218 -13.68 -1.78 6.03
CA GLU A 218 -13.07 -1.96 7.35
C GLU A 218 -13.84 -2.97 8.21
N LYS A 219 -15.19 -2.92 8.23
CA LYS A 219 -16.05 -3.89 8.94
C LYS A 219 -15.85 -5.32 8.42
N ARG A 220 -15.70 -5.50 7.12
CA ARG A 220 -15.50 -6.83 6.52
C ARG A 220 -14.10 -7.39 6.88
N LEU A 221 -13.05 -6.57 6.80
CA LEU A 221 -11.70 -6.97 7.21
C LEU A 221 -11.67 -7.30 8.71
N THR A 222 -12.31 -6.49 9.54
CA THR A 222 -12.39 -6.73 10.99
C THR A 222 -13.12 -8.05 11.31
N ARG A 223 -14.21 -8.40 10.58
CA ARG A 223 -14.88 -9.70 10.75
C ARG A 223 -13.95 -10.88 10.47
N TRP A 224 -13.06 -10.76 9.47
CA TRP A 224 -12.07 -11.78 9.20
C TRP A 224 -11.06 -11.91 10.36
N ILE A 225 -10.55 -10.78 10.87
CA ILE A 225 -9.63 -10.75 12.04
C ILE A 225 -10.27 -11.43 13.25
N MET A 226 -11.53 -11.11 13.55
CA MET A 226 -12.25 -11.70 14.69
C MET A 226 -12.42 -13.22 14.56
N LYS A 227 -12.58 -13.71 13.31
CA LYS A 227 -12.73 -15.14 13.02
C LYS A 227 -11.41 -15.90 13.07
N GLU A 228 -10.39 -15.40 12.37
CA GLU A 228 -9.12 -16.10 12.18
C GLU A 228 -8.08 -15.76 13.25
N LYS A 229 -8.35 -14.75 14.09
CA LYS A 229 -7.48 -14.34 15.20
C LYS A 229 -6.05 -13.95 14.77
N HIS A 230 -5.92 -13.32 13.61
CA HIS A 230 -4.65 -12.80 13.11
C HIS A 230 -4.69 -11.28 12.96
N MET A 231 -3.54 -10.62 13.14
CA MET A 231 -3.37 -9.20 12.85
C MET A 231 -3.42 -8.99 11.33
N LEU A 232 -3.99 -7.86 10.92
CA LEU A 232 -4.07 -7.46 9.51
C LEU A 232 -3.67 -5.99 9.36
N ILE A 233 -2.77 -5.72 8.40
CA ILE A 233 -2.39 -4.37 7.98
C ILE A 233 -2.79 -4.19 6.53
N ALA A 234 -3.50 -3.10 6.23
CA ALA A 234 -4.00 -2.79 4.89
C ALA A 234 -3.83 -1.31 4.52
N GLY A 235 -4.09 -0.97 3.26
CA GLY A 235 -4.27 0.36 2.69
C GLY A 235 -5.70 0.60 2.20
N HIS A 236 -5.86 1.02 0.92
CA HIS A 236 -7.10 1.12 0.14
C HIS A 236 -8.11 2.18 0.61
N THR A 237 -8.37 2.29 1.91
CA THR A 237 -9.35 3.25 2.41
C THR A 237 -8.78 4.66 2.59
N HIS A 238 -7.46 4.83 2.41
CA HIS A 238 -6.72 6.07 2.65
C HIS A 238 -6.97 6.68 4.05
N ARG A 239 -7.37 5.84 5.02
CA ARG A 239 -7.71 6.25 6.37
C ARG A 239 -6.79 5.58 7.37
N PRO A 240 -5.76 6.26 7.88
CA PRO A 240 -4.84 5.65 8.82
C PRO A 240 -5.60 5.14 10.07
N ARG A 241 -5.31 3.90 10.46
CA ARG A 241 -5.90 3.24 11.62
C ARG A 241 -4.82 2.59 12.46
N PHE A 242 -4.86 2.90 13.74
CA PHE A 242 -3.95 2.33 14.73
C PHE A 242 -4.74 2.01 15.99
N PRO A 243 -5.20 0.76 16.18
CA PRO A 243 -6.01 0.39 17.33
C PRO A 243 -5.21 0.45 18.62
N LYS A 244 -5.89 0.65 19.74
CA LYS A 244 -5.29 0.46 21.06
C LYS A 244 -5.09 -1.03 21.33
N VAL A 245 -4.13 -1.36 22.21
CA VAL A 245 -3.98 -2.73 22.71
C VAL A 245 -5.29 -3.15 23.39
N GLY A 246 -5.81 -4.33 23.02
CA GLY A 246 -7.12 -4.82 23.48
C GLY A 246 -8.29 -4.53 22.53
N GLU A 247 -8.08 -3.71 21.51
CA GLU A 247 -9.05 -3.52 20.42
C GLU A 247 -8.82 -4.55 19.29
N ASN A 248 -9.62 -4.45 18.21
CA ASN A 248 -9.42 -5.31 17.04
C ASN A 248 -8.06 -5.04 16.38
N LEU A 249 -7.44 -6.07 15.82
CA LEU A 249 -6.11 -6.04 15.24
C LEU A 249 -6.09 -5.55 13.78
N TYR A 250 -6.95 -4.57 13.42
CA TYR A 250 -6.98 -3.93 12.12
C TYR A 250 -6.13 -2.67 12.11
N PHE A 251 -5.07 -2.67 11.32
CA PHE A 251 -4.23 -1.50 11.07
C PHE A 251 -4.39 -1.04 9.62
N ASN A 252 -4.25 0.27 9.39
CA ASN A 252 -4.20 0.83 8.05
C ASN A 252 -3.10 1.90 8.00
N ASP A 253 -2.24 1.82 6.97
CA ASP A 253 -1.09 2.71 6.81
C ASP A 253 -1.48 4.10 6.27
N GLY A 254 -2.73 4.27 5.84
CA GLY A 254 -3.26 5.52 5.31
C GLY A 254 -3.03 5.67 3.83
N SER A 255 -2.24 6.65 3.39
CA SER A 255 -2.03 6.92 1.97
C SER A 255 -0.83 7.86 1.75
N CYS A 256 -0.26 7.79 0.55
CA CYS A 256 0.77 8.73 0.08
C CYS A 256 0.20 9.92 -0.72
N VAL A 257 -1.14 10.01 -0.88
CA VAL A 257 -1.81 11.11 -1.58
C VAL A 257 -2.63 12.02 -0.67
N HIS A 258 -2.41 11.99 0.65
CA HIS A 258 -3.01 12.96 1.55
C HIS A 258 -2.54 14.39 1.23
N PRO A 259 -3.38 15.41 1.46
CA PRO A 259 -2.94 16.77 1.30
C PRO A 259 -1.71 17.09 2.18
N ARG A 260 -0.57 17.40 1.54
CA ARG A 260 0.66 17.86 2.17
C ARG A 260 1.39 16.87 3.10
N CYS A 261 1.00 15.61 3.12
CA CYS A 261 1.68 14.59 3.93
C CYS A 261 1.51 13.20 3.34
N ILE A 262 2.33 12.27 3.82
CA ILE A 262 2.16 10.83 3.61
C ILE A 262 2.17 10.14 4.97
N THR A 263 1.55 8.98 5.05
CA THR A 263 1.55 8.13 6.25
C THR A 263 2.20 6.79 5.97
N ALA A 264 2.69 6.14 7.01
CA ALA A 264 3.30 4.82 6.93
C ALA A 264 3.16 4.10 8.26
N ILE A 265 3.20 2.77 8.22
CA ILE A 265 3.40 1.93 9.40
C ILE A 265 4.85 1.46 9.41
N GLU A 266 5.51 1.64 10.55
CA GLU A 266 6.84 1.12 10.83
C GLU A 266 6.78 -0.04 11.81
N ILE A 267 7.58 -1.08 11.57
CA ILE A 267 7.83 -2.16 12.52
C ILE A 267 9.34 -2.20 12.77
N ILE A 268 9.74 -1.93 14.00
CA ILE A 268 11.16 -1.89 14.41
C ILE A 268 11.28 -2.24 15.89
N ASN A 269 12.31 -3.02 16.24
CA ASN A 269 12.58 -3.46 17.62
C ASN A 269 11.36 -4.12 18.28
N GLY A 270 10.61 -4.94 17.53
CA GLY A 270 9.39 -5.60 18.02
C GLY A 270 8.22 -4.65 18.28
N ASN A 271 8.31 -3.38 17.89
CA ASN A 271 7.25 -2.39 18.05
C ASN A 271 6.63 -2.01 16.70
N ILE A 272 5.34 -1.65 16.73
CA ILE A 272 4.60 -1.08 15.61
C ILE A 272 4.31 0.40 15.88
N THR A 273 4.44 1.24 14.85
CA THR A 273 4.26 2.70 14.95
C THR A 273 3.58 3.22 13.70
N LEU A 274 2.58 4.08 13.84
CA LEU A 274 2.02 4.86 12.74
C LEU A 274 2.73 6.21 12.69
N VAL A 275 3.27 6.56 11.54
CA VAL A 275 4.03 7.78 11.33
C VAL A 275 3.47 8.61 10.18
N LYS A 276 3.79 9.90 10.22
CA LYS A 276 3.50 10.87 9.16
C LYS A 276 4.79 11.58 8.75
N TRP A 277 4.96 11.76 7.43
CA TRP A 277 5.97 12.62 6.86
C TRP A 277 5.33 13.84 6.22
N GLN A 278 5.88 15.01 6.50
CA GLN A 278 5.37 16.28 5.98
C GLN A 278 6.46 17.33 5.92
N VAL A 279 6.20 18.42 5.17
CA VAL A 279 7.03 19.61 5.22
C VAL A 279 6.81 20.31 6.55
N LYS A 280 7.91 20.65 7.24
CA LYS A 280 7.95 21.40 8.49
C LYS A 280 8.83 22.65 8.34
N THR A 281 8.64 23.63 9.18
CA THR A 281 9.45 24.85 9.23
C THR A 281 10.30 24.86 10.49
N ARG A 282 11.60 25.12 10.35
CA ARG A 282 12.50 25.35 11.48
C ARG A 282 12.32 26.78 12.03
N ARG A 283 12.93 27.04 13.18
CA ARG A 283 12.91 28.39 13.81
C ARG A 283 13.56 29.49 12.95
N ASP A 284 14.49 29.12 12.08
CA ASP A 284 15.15 29.99 11.10
C ASP A 284 14.38 30.16 9.78
N ASN A 285 13.11 29.73 9.74
CA ASN A 285 12.21 29.70 8.59
C ASN A 285 12.64 28.78 7.44
N THR A 286 13.65 27.93 7.61
CA THR A 286 13.99 26.91 6.59
C THR A 286 12.97 25.78 6.60
N LEU A 287 12.61 25.32 5.40
CA LEU A 287 11.71 24.18 5.23
C LEU A 287 12.52 22.88 5.25
N PHE A 288 11.96 21.85 5.87
CA PHE A 288 12.51 20.48 5.83
C PHE A 288 11.39 19.45 5.83
N ILE A 289 11.70 18.25 5.33
CA ILE A 289 10.78 17.13 5.42
C ILE A 289 11.05 16.39 6.72
N GLY A 290 10.04 16.35 7.59
CA GLY A 290 10.15 15.76 8.92
C GLY A 290 9.19 14.61 9.16
N ARG A 291 9.67 13.59 9.89
CA ARG A 291 8.91 12.47 10.41
C ARG A 291 8.24 12.87 11.74
N GLU A 292 7.02 12.40 11.95
CA GLU A 292 6.23 12.60 13.17
C GLU A 292 5.51 11.29 13.51
N VAL A 293 5.51 10.92 14.79
CA VAL A 293 4.74 9.79 15.30
C VAL A 293 3.29 10.21 15.50
N LEU A 294 2.35 9.52 14.87
CA LEU A 294 0.91 9.73 15.06
C LEU A 294 0.35 8.83 16.16
N ALA A 295 0.83 7.56 16.23
CA ALA A 295 0.41 6.60 17.24
C ALA A 295 1.51 5.56 17.48
N GLY A 296 1.58 5.02 18.67
CA GLY A 296 2.66 4.13 19.12
C GLY A 296 3.89 4.91 19.59
N PRO A 297 5.08 4.26 19.70
CA PRO A 297 5.32 2.83 19.44
C PRO A 297 4.64 1.92 20.48
N ASN A 298 4.01 0.84 20.01
CA ASN A 298 3.43 -0.19 20.86
C ASN A 298 4.11 -1.54 20.54
N LYS A 299 4.33 -2.37 21.58
CA LYS A 299 4.92 -3.70 21.37
C LYS A 299 3.96 -4.61 20.62
N LEU A 300 4.44 -5.30 19.60
CA LEU A 300 3.66 -6.30 18.86
C LEU A 300 3.15 -7.41 19.77
N ILE A 301 3.97 -7.84 20.74
CA ILE A 301 3.62 -8.90 21.68
C ILE A 301 2.38 -8.55 22.52
N ASP A 302 2.16 -7.26 22.84
CA ASP A 302 0.99 -6.84 23.63
C ASP A 302 -0.30 -7.04 22.81
N TYR A 303 -0.28 -6.78 21.50
CA TYR A 303 -1.40 -7.06 20.60
C TYR A 303 -1.64 -8.55 20.42
N PHE A 304 -0.59 -9.35 20.27
CA PHE A 304 -0.73 -10.80 20.09
C PHE A 304 -1.29 -11.49 21.32
N ASN A 305 -0.89 -11.07 22.51
CA ASN A 305 -1.36 -11.66 23.77
C ASN A 305 -2.84 -11.39 24.03
N THR A 306 -3.33 -10.19 23.71
CA THR A 306 -4.76 -9.85 23.89
C THR A 306 -5.69 -10.63 22.95
N ASN A 307 -5.18 -11.14 21.84
CA ASN A 307 -5.96 -11.92 20.88
C ASN A 307 -6.09 -13.41 21.23
N LYS A 308 -5.35 -13.87 22.25
CA LYS A 308 -5.36 -15.26 22.73
C LYS A 308 -6.35 -15.49 23.88
N ILE A 309 -6.91 -14.42 24.41
CA ILE A 309 -7.97 -14.42 25.42
C ILE A 309 -9.33 -14.33 24.71
#